data_9564d1ecf743b513a595ab4a27611341
#
_entry.id   9564d1ecf743b513a595ab4a27611341
#
_cell.length_a   1.000
_cell.length_b   1.000
_cell.length_c   1.000
_cell.angle_alpha   90.00
_cell.angle_beta   90.00
_cell.angle_gamma   90.00
#
_symmetry.space_group_name_H-M   'P 1'
#
loop_
_entity.id
_entity.type
_entity.pdbx_description
1 polymer ?
#
loop_
_entity_poly.entity_id
_entity_poly.type
_entity_poly.pdbx_seq_one_letter_code
_entity_poly.pdbx_strand_id
1 'polypeptide(L)'
;LSEAKEQIEKEREEARQAGHDEGFAAGREAGEAAVREEMEDFIRQTNAKAEKTLRDAHDAMRDYLMQAEDVIVSIAMTAVERVLPQHFIDVPQMVLPIVRDAIERVKDQKEIVVHVPPDSYDFVLMARDELRGIVTAGDSSLSITSDESLKPGDCLVETPNGSVDARLQTQIEQLKKAVREVML
;
A
#
# COMPACT_ATOMS: atom_id res chain seq x y z
N LEU A 1 -68.51 52.05 51.01
CA LEU A 1 -67.05 52.35 50.95
C LEU A 1 -66.23 51.18 51.45
N SER A 2 -66.64 50.35 52.44
CA SER A 2 -65.94 49.17 52.95
C SER A 2 -65.94 48.03 51.93
N GLU A 3 -67.12 47.69 51.37
CA GLU A 3 -67.32 46.62 50.40
C GLU A 3 -66.51 46.87 49.09
N ALA A 4 -66.48 48.10 48.62
CA ALA A 4 -65.73 48.44 47.41
C ALA A 4 -64.18 48.33 47.62
N LYS A 5 -63.67 48.53 48.81
CA LYS A 5 -62.25 48.29 49.14
C LYS A 5 -61.93 46.81 49.21
N GLU A 6 -62.80 46.00 49.81
CA GLU A 6 -62.64 44.52 49.85
C GLU A 6 -62.64 43.90 48.46
N GLN A 7 -63.53 44.41 47.61
CA GLN A 7 -63.63 43.93 46.22
C GLN A 7 -62.34 44.25 45.45
N ILE A 8 -61.80 45.46 45.57
CA ILE A 8 -60.57 45.86 44.93
C ILE A 8 -59.35 45.04 45.43
N GLU A 9 -59.31 44.78 46.76
CA GLU A 9 -58.23 43.96 47.34
C GLU A 9 -58.30 42.51 46.84
N LYS A 10 -59.52 41.96 46.74
CA LYS A 10 -59.73 40.63 46.19
C LYS A 10 -59.30 40.51 44.68
N GLU A 11 -59.73 41.45 43.87
CA GLU A 11 -59.35 41.51 42.45
C GLU A 11 -57.84 41.68 42.27
N ARG A 12 -57.19 42.44 43.13
CA ARG A 12 -55.73 42.60 43.14
C ARG A 12 -55.00 41.30 43.49
N GLU A 13 -55.48 40.56 44.47
CA GLU A 13 -54.88 39.30 44.90
C GLU A 13 -55.11 38.20 43.81
N GLU A 14 -56.31 38.16 43.23
CA GLU A 14 -56.61 37.26 42.10
C GLU A 14 -55.74 37.56 40.90
N ALA A 15 -55.59 38.83 40.52
CA ALA A 15 -54.70 39.23 39.42
C ALA A 15 -53.20 38.92 39.70
N ARG A 16 -52.80 39.12 40.98
CA ARG A 16 -51.40 38.80 41.40
C ARG A 16 -51.15 37.27 41.32
N GLN A 17 -52.11 36.50 41.81
CA GLN A 17 -52.00 35.04 41.77
C GLN A 17 -52.02 34.49 40.32
N ALA A 18 -52.91 35.01 39.48
CA ALA A 18 -52.98 34.65 38.06
C ALA A 18 -51.68 35.00 37.33
N GLY A 19 -51.13 36.23 37.54
CA GLY A 19 -49.88 36.63 36.97
C GLY A 19 -48.65 35.81 37.47
N HIS A 20 -48.68 35.40 38.73
CA HIS A 20 -47.67 34.51 39.26
C HIS A 20 -47.76 33.11 38.61
N ASP A 21 -48.92 32.53 38.51
CA ASP A 21 -49.13 31.19 37.97
C ASP A 21 -48.80 31.16 36.46
N GLU A 22 -49.23 32.19 35.73
CA GLU A 22 -48.89 32.37 34.30
C GLU A 22 -47.38 32.53 34.10
N GLY A 23 -46.74 33.40 34.88
CA GLY A 23 -45.29 33.62 34.80
C GLY A 23 -44.51 32.37 35.18
N PHE A 24 -44.97 31.60 36.18
CA PHE A 24 -44.34 30.33 36.58
C PHE A 24 -44.46 29.29 35.50
N ALA A 25 -45.66 29.13 34.87
CA ALA A 25 -45.89 28.20 33.79
C ALA A 25 -45.04 28.55 32.55
N ALA A 26 -45.05 29.81 32.16
CA ALA A 26 -44.23 30.29 31.03
C ALA A 26 -42.73 30.13 31.26
N GLY A 27 -42.25 30.45 32.47
CA GLY A 27 -40.84 30.27 32.87
C GLY A 27 -40.42 28.82 32.87
N ARG A 28 -41.29 27.91 33.33
CA ARG A 28 -41.04 26.48 33.30
C ARG A 28 -40.97 25.96 31.85
N GLU A 29 -41.91 26.31 31.00
CA GLU A 29 -41.94 25.93 29.59
C GLU A 29 -40.69 26.43 28.83
N ALA A 30 -40.34 27.69 29.04
CA ALA A 30 -39.14 28.27 28.46
C ALA A 30 -37.85 27.57 28.95
N GLY A 31 -37.78 27.25 30.24
CA GLY A 31 -36.65 26.52 30.83
C GLY A 31 -36.54 25.09 30.29
N GLU A 32 -37.65 24.38 30.21
CA GLU A 32 -37.67 23.02 29.60
C GLU A 32 -37.28 23.05 28.12
N ALA A 33 -37.73 24.02 27.36
CA ALA A 33 -37.34 24.19 25.95
C ALA A 33 -35.86 24.49 25.80
N ALA A 34 -35.29 25.41 26.59
CA ALA A 34 -33.85 25.74 26.56
C ALA A 34 -32.97 24.52 26.92
N VAL A 35 -33.35 23.77 27.98
CA VAL A 35 -32.60 22.56 28.38
C VAL A 35 -32.68 21.47 27.28
N ARG A 36 -33.82 21.35 26.63
CA ARG A 36 -33.98 20.39 25.52
C ARG A 36 -33.09 20.75 24.34
N GLU A 37 -33.05 22.00 23.94
CA GLU A 37 -32.18 22.50 22.86
C GLU A 37 -30.70 22.29 23.19
N GLU A 38 -30.29 22.65 24.42
CA GLU A 38 -28.90 22.44 24.88
C GLU A 38 -28.51 20.95 24.89
N MET A 39 -29.44 20.09 25.32
CA MET A 39 -29.20 18.65 25.34
C MET A 39 -29.10 18.06 23.92
N GLU A 40 -29.96 18.49 23.01
CA GLU A 40 -29.91 18.09 21.60
C GLU A 40 -28.58 18.51 20.96
N ASP A 41 -28.14 19.73 21.22
CA ASP A 41 -26.85 20.22 20.75
C ASP A 41 -25.68 19.44 21.34
N PHE A 42 -25.72 19.13 22.63
CA PHE A 42 -24.71 18.32 23.30
C PHE A 42 -24.63 16.90 22.70
N ILE A 43 -25.79 16.27 22.50
CA ILE A 43 -25.86 14.92 21.86
C ILE A 43 -25.28 14.99 20.45
N ARG A 44 -25.69 15.97 19.65
CA ARG A 44 -25.20 16.16 18.28
C ARG A 44 -23.69 16.32 18.23
N GLN A 45 -23.13 17.17 19.08
CA GLN A 45 -21.67 17.41 19.17
C GLN A 45 -20.92 16.16 19.65
N THR A 46 -21.49 15.44 20.63
CA THR A 46 -20.88 14.22 21.17
C THR A 46 -20.86 13.11 20.11
N ASN A 47 -21.97 12.92 19.40
CA ASN A 47 -22.03 11.93 18.31
C ASN A 47 -21.04 12.28 17.19
N ALA A 48 -20.97 13.55 16.77
CA ALA A 48 -20.02 13.99 15.77
C ALA A 48 -18.55 13.75 16.18
N LYS A 49 -18.22 13.99 17.46
CA LYS A 49 -16.88 13.66 18.01
C LYS A 49 -16.61 12.17 18.01
N ALA A 50 -17.60 11.35 18.42
CA ALA A 50 -17.46 9.89 18.42
C ALA A 50 -17.26 9.33 17.01
N GLU A 51 -18.06 9.79 16.05
CA GLU A 51 -17.91 9.40 14.64
C GLU A 51 -16.57 9.81 14.06
N LYS A 52 -16.08 11.01 14.39
CA LYS A 52 -14.76 11.44 13.98
C LYS A 52 -13.67 10.55 14.56
N THR A 53 -13.74 10.25 15.85
CA THR A 53 -12.77 9.38 16.51
C THR A 53 -12.73 7.97 15.88
N LEU A 54 -13.91 7.42 15.53
CA LEU A 54 -13.99 6.13 14.85
C LEU A 54 -13.37 6.17 13.44
N ARG A 55 -13.63 7.23 12.67
CA ARG A 55 -13.00 7.41 11.35
C ARG A 55 -11.49 7.52 11.49
N ASP A 56 -11.02 8.39 12.35
CA ASP A 56 -9.58 8.60 12.58
C ASP A 56 -8.88 7.29 13.03
N ALA A 57 -9.55 6.48 13.86
CA ALA A 57 -9.03 5.18 14.28
C ALA A 57 -8.99 4.14 13.13
N HIS A 58 -10.00 4.11 12.27
CA HIS A 58 -10.00 3.25 11.09
C HIS A 58 -8.92 3.65 10.08
N ASP A 59 -8.73 4.93 9.86
CA ASP A 59 -7.69 5.43 8.97
C ASP A 59 -6.29 5.11 9.52
N ALA A 60 -6.06 5.36 10.80
CA ALA A 60 -4.80 5.01 11.46
C ALA A 60 -4.52 3.50 11.44
N MET A 61 -5.56 2.66 11.60
CA MET A 61 -5.41 1.20 11.50
C MET A 61 -5.03 0.77 10.08
N ARG A 62 -5.64 1.36 9.05
CA ARG A 62 -5.31 1.09 7.64
C ARG A 62 -3.87 1.46 7.34
N ASP A 63 -3.46 2.67 7.75
CA ASP A 63 -2.09 3.15 7.56
C ASP A 63 -1.07 2.26 8.27
N TYR A 64 -1.40 1.78 9.47
CA TYR A 64 -0.56 0.84 10.21
C TYR A 64 -0.41 -0.50 9.48
N LEU A 65 -1.48 -1.06 8.93
CA LEU A 65 -1.43 -2.30 8.15
C LEU A 65 -0.57 -2.13 6.90
N MET A 66 -0.76 -1.06 6.14
CA MET A 66 0.06 -0.77 4.95
C MET A 66 1.56 -0.63 5.30
N GLN A 67 1.88 0.05 6.41
CA GLN A 67 3.27 0.15 6.87
C GLN A 67 3.83 -1.22 7.31
N ALA A 68 3.03 -2.07 7.96
CA ALA A 68 3.44 -3.41 8.35
C ALA A 68 3.75 -4.30 7.14
N GLU A 69 2.93 -4.21 6.08
CA GLU A 69 3.17 -4.90 4.81
C GLU A 69 4.49 -4.49 4.17
N ASP A 70 4.75 -3.18 4.07
CA ASP A 70 6.03 -2.65 3.55
C ASP A 70 7.25 -3.15 4.36
N VAL A 71 7.13 -3.22 5.67
CA VAL A 71 8.19 -3.73 6.56
C VAL A 71 8.43 -5.23 6.30
N ILE A 72 7.37 -6.03 6.18
CA ILE A 72 7.48 -7.48 5.90
C ILE A 72 8.17 -7.71 4.56
N VAL A 73 7.73 -7.01 3.50
CA VAL A 73 8.37 -7.09 2.18
C VAL A 73 9.84 -6.68 2.25
N SER A 74 10.15 -5.60 2.97
CA SER A 74 11.53 -5.13 3.12
C SER A 74 12.43 -6.15 3.82
N ILE A 75 11.94 -6.79 4.87
CA ILE A 75 12.68 -7.85 5.59
C ILE A 75 12.92 -9.05 4.66
N ALA A 76 11.89 -9.53 3.97
CA ALA A 76 12.00 -10.65 3.04
C ALA A 76 12.98 -10.34 1.91
N MET A 77 12.88 -9.17 1.29
CA MET A 77 13.78 -8.78 0.21
C MET A 77 15.22 -8.58 0.67
N THR A 78 15.43 -8.05 1.88
CA THR A 78 16.78 -7.94 2.47
C THR A 78 17.42 -9.32 2.67
N ALA A 79 16.63 -10.33 3.08
CA ALA A 79 17.12 -11.69 3.18
C ALA A 79 17.49 -12.28 1.80
N VAL A 80 16.67 -12.06 0.78
CA VAL A 80 16.92 -12.48 -0.60
C VAL A 80 18.20 -11.82 -1.13
N GLU A 81 18.34 -10.50 -1.03
CA GLU A 81 19.51 -9.72 -1.47
C GLU A 81 20.81 -10.18 -0.79
N ARG A 82 20.73 -10.71 0.42
CA ARG A 82 21.89 -11.20 1.17
C ARG A 82 22.28 -12.62 0.81
N VAL A 83 21.32 -13.47 0.51
CA VAL A 83 21.55 -14.92 0.32
C VAL A 83 21.83 -15.26 -1.14
N LEU A 84 21.06 -14.68 -2.08
CA LEU A 84 21.16 -15.05 -3.49
C LEU A 84 22.54 -14.84 -4.12
N PRO A 85 23.24 -13.70 -3.95
CA PRO A 85 24.57 -13.50 -4.55
C PRO A 85 25.58 -14.55 -4.09
N GLN A 86 25.55 -14.95 -2.82
CA GLN A 86 26.44 -15.99 -2.30
C GLN A 86 26.16 -17.34 -2.96
N HIS A 87 24.90 -17.66 -3.19
CA HIS A 87 24.53 -18.92 -3.85
C HIS A 87 25.09 -19.02 -5.28
N PHE A 88 25.11 -17.93 -6.05
CA PHE A 88 25.70 -17.89 -7.40
C PHE A 88 27.24 -17.98 -7.38
N ILE A 89 27.90 -17.52 -6.30
CA ILE A 89 29.34 -17.74 -6.11
C ILE A 89 29.62 -19.22 -5.85
N ASP A 90 28.82 -19.86 -4.99
CA ASP A 90 29.02 -21.25 -4.57
C ASP A 90 28.66 -22.26 -5.68
N VAL A 91 27.65 -21.90 -6.51
CA VAL A 91 27.08 -22.76 -7.57
C VAL A 91 26.90 -21.96 -8.88
N PRO A 92 27.98 -21.65 -9.62
CA PRO A 92 27.93 -20.78 -10.81
C PRO A 92 26.99 -21.27 -11.91
N GLN A 93 26.75 -22.58 -12.04
CA GLN A 93 25.81 -23.14 -13.03
C GLN A 93 24.36 -22.73 -12.81
N MET A 94 24.02 -22.16 -11.65
CA MET A 94 22.67 -21.64 -11.38
C MET A 94 22.29 -20.43 -12.24
N VAL A 95 23.25 -19.85 -12.98
CA VAL A 95 22.96 -18.83 -14.00
C VAL A 95 22.19 -19.39 -15.21
N LEU A 96 22.30 -20.70 -15.51
CA LEU A 96 21.69 -21.31 -16.70
C LEU A 96 20.17 -21.10 -16.84
N PRO A 97 19.34 -21.25 -15.79
CA PRO A 97 17.91 -20.89 -15.86
C PRO A 97 17.68 -19.43 -16.24
N ILE A 98 18.48 -18.51 -15.71
CA ILE A 98 18.38 -17.07 -15.99
C ILE A 98 18.72 -16.79 -17.45
N VAL A 99 19.80 -17.41 -17.97
CA VAL A 99 20.20 -17.29 -19.37
C VAL A 99 19.12 -17.85 -20.30
N ARG A 100 18.54 -19.01 -19.94
CA ARG A 100 17.45 -19.64 -20.69
C ARG A 100 16.24 -18.71 -20.80
N ASP A 101 15.77 -18.18 -19.69
CA ASP A 101 14.62 -17.25 -19.63
C ASP A 101 14.89 -15.97 -20.42
N ALA A 102 16.13 -15.46 -20.35
CA ALA A 102 16.52 -14.26 -21.10
C ALA A 102 16.52 -14.52 -22.61
N ILE A 103 17.06 -15.67 -23.08
CA ILE A 103 17.04 -16.07 -24.49
C ILE A 103 15.61 -16.31 -24.97
N GLU A 104 14.74 -16.91 -24.16
CA GLU A 104 13.36 -17.17 -24.54
C GLU A 104 12.58 -15.88 -24.86
N ARG A 105 12.90 -14.77 -24.19
CA ARG A 105 12.31 -13.44 -24.43
C ARG A 105 12.73 -12.85 -25.78
N VAL A 106 13.85 -13.30 -26.35
CA VAL A 106 14.41 -12.82 -27.63
C VAL A 106 14.58 -13.93 -28.68
N LYS A 107 13.92 -15.07 -28.51
CA LYS A 107 14.06 -16.27 -29.37
C LYS A 107 13.83 -16.06 -30.87
N ASP A 108 13.11 -15.00 -31.24
CA ASP A 108 12.78 -14.64 -32.61
C ASP A 108 13.87 -13.75 -33.27
N GLN A 109 14.92 -13.40 -32.55
CA GLN A 109 16.01 -12.56 -33.06
C GLN A 109 17.05 -13.38 -33.80
N LYS A 110 17.63 -12.78 -34.87
CA LYS A 110 18.62 -13.46 -35.72
C LYS A 110 20.01 -13.47 -35.11
N GLU A 111 20.32 -12.50 -34.30
CA GLU A 111 21.61 -12.36 -33.63
C GLU A 111 21.40 -12.15 -32.13
N ILE A 112 21.96 -13.05 -31.33
CA ILE A 112 21.83 -13.02 -29.87
C ILE A 112 23.21 -13.15 -29.29
N VAL A 113 23.62 -12.15 -28.52
CA VAL A 113 24.88 -12.14 -27.76
C VAL A 113 24.56 -12.21 -26.28
N VAL A 114 25.01 -13.26 -25.62
CA VAL A 114 24.80 -13.48 -24.17
C VAL A 114 26.09 -13.12 -23.45
N HIS A 115 26.01 -12.13 -22.57
CA HIS A 115 27.10 -11.73 -21.68
C HIS A 115 26.89 -12.33 -20.31
N VAL A 116 27.91 -13.00 -19.79
CA VAL A 116 27.91 -13.64 -18.48
C VAL A 116 29.25 -13.37 -17.75
N PRO A 117 29.27 -13.43 -16.43
CA PRO A 117 30.52 -13.25 -15.69
C PRO A 117 31.50 -14.41 -15.96
N PRO A 118 32.81 -14.18 -15.80
CA PRO A 118 33.86 -15.17 -16.07
C PRO A 118 33.63 -16.51 -15.36
N ASP A 119 33.16 -16.49 -14.10
CA ASP A 119 32.92 -17.68 -13.28
C ASP A 119 31.85 -18.61 -13.84
N SER A 120 30.90 -18.08 -14.62
CA SER A 120 29.78 -18.80 -15.21
C SER A 120 29.99 -19.12 -16.70
N TYR A 121 31.00 -18.53 -17.34
CA TYR A 121 31.19 -18.59 -18.78
C TYR A 121 31.30 -20.03 -19.30
N ASP A 122 32.16 -20.86 -18.71
CA ASP A 122 32.38 -22.23 -19.14
C ASP A 122 31.12 -23.10 -19.04
N PHE A 123 30.32 -22.91 -17.98
CA PHE A 123 29.06 -23.61 -17.79
C PHE A 123 28.02 -23.25 -18.86
N VAL A 124 27.91 -21.95 -19.18
CA VAL A 124 26.99 -21.47 -20.22
C VAL A 124 27.46 -21.90 -21.60
N LEU A 125 28.76 -21.89 -21.85
CA LEU A 125 29.37 -22.35 -23.11
C LEU A 125 29.11 -23.86 -23.35
N MET A 126 29.22 -24.69 -22.31
CA MET A 126 28.88 -26.12 -22.40
C MET A 126 27.40 -26.36 -22.71
N ALA A 127 26.51 -25.49 -22.24
CA ALA A 127 25.06 -25.56 -22.51
C ALA A 127 24.64 -24.90 -23.83
N ARG A 128 25.58 -24.37 -24.62
CA ARG A 128 25.30 -23.59 -25.84
C ARG A 128 24.36 -24.25 -26.82
N ASP A 129 24.55 -25.56 -27.08
CA ASP A 129 23.73 -26.30 -28.06
C ASP A 129 22.28 -26.45 -27.57
N GLU A 130 22.09 -26.64 -26.26
CA GLU A 130 20.76 -26.67 -25.64
C GLU A 130 20.08 -25.28 -25.72
N LEU A 131 20.83 -24.22 -25.40
CA LEU A 131 20.34 -22.84 -25.47
C LEU A 131 20.01 -22.43 -26.92
N ARG A 132 20.80 -22.88 -27.91
CA ARG A 132 20.52 -22.64 -29.32
C ARG A 132 19.21 -23.30 -29.76
N GLY A 133 18.84 -24.44 -29.18
CA GLY A 133 17.57 -25.11 -29.47
C GLY A 133 16.33 -24.30 -29.07
N ILE A 134 16.46 -23.28 -28.22
CA ILE A 134 15.36 -22.39 -27.84
C ILE A 134 15.09 -21.33 -28.91
N VAL A 135 16.11 -20.95 -29.68
CA VAL A 135 16.02 -19.89 -30.69
C VAL A 135 15.24 -20.41 -31.91
N THR A 136 14.16 -19.72 -32.25
CA THR A 136 13.23 -20.13 -33.31
C THR A 136 13.55 -19.53 -34.70
N ALA A 137 14.38 -18.48 -34.75
CA ALA A 137 14.80 -17.84 -36.00
C ALA A 137 15.73 -18.78 -36.81
N GLY A 138 15.37 -19.11 -38.03
CA GLY A 138 16.01 -20.17 -38.85
C GLY A 138 17.50 -20.03 -39.14
N ASP A 139 18.02 -18.78 -39.28
CA ASP A 139 19.45 -18.47 -39.53
C ASP A 139 20.01 -17.64 -38.35
N SER A 140 19.75 -18.08 -37.12
CA SER A 140 20.16 -17.38 -35.94
C SER A 140 21.59 -17.69 -35.52
N SER A 141 22.32 -16.69 -35.08
CA SER A 141 23.61 -16.81 -34.41
C SER A 141 23.44 -16.59 -32.89
N LEU A 142 23.89 -17.55 -32.08
CA LEU A 142 24.01 -17.41 -30.64
C LEU A 142 25.50 -17.39 -30.27
N SER A 143 25.96 -16.28 -29.73
CA SER A 143 27.28 -16.11 -29.17
C SER A 143 27.24 -15.89 -27.66
N ILE A 144 28.24 -16.42 -26.97
CA ILE A 144 28.39 -16.26 -25.52
C ILE A 144 29.72 -15.54 -25.29
N THR A 145 29.67 -14.49 -24.50
CA THR A 145 30.82 -13.63 -24.21
C THR A 145 31.00 -13.50 -22.70
N SER A 146 32.26 -13.61 -22.27
CA SER A 146 32.62 -13.31 -20.88
C SER A 146 32.75 -11.81 -20.69
N ASP A 147 32.11 -11.26 -19.63
CA ASP A 147 32.16 -9.85 -19.28
C ASP A 147 32.56 -9.70 -17.79
N GLU A 148 33.74 -9.12 -17.57
CA GLU A 148 34.30 -8.88 -16.24
C GLU A 148 33.54 -7.82 -15.43
N SER A 149 32.69 -7.02 -16.07
CA SER A 149 31.87 -6.02 -15.39
C SER A 149 30.65 -6.62 -14.69
N LEU A 150 30.27 -7.84 -15.08
CA LEU A 150 29.12 -8.57 -14.52
C LEU A 150 29.52 -9.32 -13.23
N LYS A 151 28.58 -9.35 -12.29
CA LYS A 151 28.74 -10.05 -11.02
C LYS A 151 28.21 -11.49 -11.13
N PRO A 152 28.62 -12.40 -10.21
CA PRO A 152 28.06 -13.73 -10.15
C PRO A 152 26.50 -13.72 -10.15
N GLY A 153 25.92 -14.49 -11.08
CA GLY A 153 24.47 -14.53 -11.27
C GLY A 153 23.89 -13.49 -12.24
N ASP A 154 24.72 -12.58 -12.74
CA ASP A 154 24.28 -11.60 -13.75
C ASP A 154 24.24 -12.24 -15.15
N CYS A 155 23.29 -11.79 -15.96
CA CYS A 155 23.22 -12.09 -17.39
C CYS A 155 22.67 -10.86 -18.12
N LEU A 156 23.28 -10.52 -19.24
CA LEU A 156 22.82 -9.49 -20.17
C LEU A 156 22.72 -10.10 -21.56
N VAL A 157 21.60 -9.95 -22.24
CA VAL A 157 21.42 -10.45 -23.61
C VAL A 157 21.24 -9.28 -24.54
N GLU A 158 22.12 -9.17 -25.54
CA GLU A 158 22.08 -8.13 -26.56
C GLU A 158 21.57 -8.71 -27.88
N THR A 159 20.77 -7.91 -28.57
CA THR A 159 20.26 -8.18 -29.92
C THR A 159 20.29 -6.90 -30.75
N PRO A 160 20.19 -6.97 -32.07
CA PRO A 160 20.12 -5.77 -32.93
C PRO A 160 18.94 -4.85 -32.61
N ASN A 161 17.87 -5.37 -31.98
CA ASN A 161 16.66 -4.64 -31.67
C ASN A 161 16.60 -4.11 -30.22
N GLY A 162 17.61 -4.37 -29.41
CA GLY A 162 17.69 -3.95 -28.01
C GLY A 162 18.34 -4.99 -27.11
N SER A 163 18.32 -4.76 -25.81
CA SER A 163 18.92 -5.65 -24.82
C SER A 163 17.90 -6.12 -23.77
N VAL A 164 18.08 -7.33 -23.27
CA VAL A 164 17.37 -7.88 -22.12
C VAL A 164 18.32 -7.88 -20.93
N ASP A 165 18.02 -7.04 -19.96
CA ASP A 165 18.74 -6.99 -18.68
C ASP A 165 18.17 -8.07 -17.74
N ALA A 166 18.91 -9.16 -17.59
CA ALA A 166 18.61 -10.27 -16.70
C ALA A 166 19.60 -10.32 -15.51
N ARG A 167 20.22 -9.20 -15.16
CA ARG A 167 21.10 -9.11 -14.00
C ARG A 167 20.32 -9.41 -12.71
N LEU A 168 21.01 -10.03 -11.77
CA LEU A 168 20.41 -10.46 -10.50
C LEU A 168 19.73 -9.31 -9.78
N GLN A 169 20.35 -8.13 -9.74
CA GLN A 169 19.76 -6.94 -9.14
C GLN A 169 18.42 -6.55 -9.80
N THR A 170 18.37 -6.56 -11.14
CA THR A 170 17.15 -6.24 -11.89
C THR A 170 16.03 -7.25 -11.62
N GLN A 171 16.38 -8.55 -11.53
CA GLN A 171 15.41 -9.60 -11.18
C GLN A 171 14.85 -9.43 -9.76
N ILE A 172 15.71 -9.09 -8.79
CA ILE A 172 15.30 -8.81 -7.41
C ILE A 172 14.36 -7.59 -7.34
N GLU A 173 14.66 -6.53 -8.09
CA GLU A 173 13.78 -5.33 -8.15
C GLU A 173 12.41 -5.64 -8.77
N GLN A 174 12.38 -6.45 -9.83
CA GLN A 174 11.13 -6.93 -10.43
C GLN A 174 10.33 -7.81 -9.46
N LEU A 175 11.00 -8.71 -8.74
CA LEU A 175 10.37 -9.53 -7.71
C LEU A 175 9.77 -8.67 -6.60
N LYS A 176 10.51 -7.67 -6.12
CA LYS A 176 10.04 -6.72 -5.10
C LYS A 176 8.78 -5.98 -5.55
N LYS A 177 8.75 -5.56 -6.82
CA LYS A 177 7.58 -4.91 -7.42
C LYS A 177 6.39 -5.86 -7.49
N ALA A 178 6.60 -7.08 -8.00
CA ALA A 178 5.56 -8.09 -8.11
C ALA A 178 4.97 -8.49 -6.75
N VAL A 179 5.80 -8.64 -5.72
CA VAL A 179 5.34 -8.94 -4.34
C VAL A 179 4.46 -7.82 -3.81
N ARG A 180 4.84 -6.56 -4.03
CA ARG A 180 4.02 -5.41 -3.61
C ARG A 180 2.67 -5.35 -4.34
N GLU A 181 2.63 -5.66 -5.63
CA GLU A 181 1.39 -5.69 -6.43
C GLU A 181 0.40 -6.78 -5.97
N VAL A 182 0.88 -7.85 -5.36
CA VAL A 182 0.03 -8.95 -4.85
C VAL A 182 -0.52 -8.64 -3.46
N MET A 183 0.17 -7.81 -2.68
CA MET A 183 -0.21 -7.46 -1.29
C MET A 183 -1.17 -6.27 -1.21
N LEU A 184 -1.31 -5.47 -2.26
CA LEU A 184 -2.28 -4.38 -2.41
C LEU A 184 -3.61 -4.88 -2.97
#